data_c9c6e63103817505538d58f39cfd6106
#
_entry.id   c9c6e63103817505538d58f39cfd6106
#
_cell.length_a   1.000
_cell.length_b   1.000
_cell.length_c   1.000
_cell.angle_alpha   90.00
_cell.angle_beta   90.00
_cell.angle_gamma   90.00
#
_symmetry.space_group_name_H-M   'P 1'
#
loop_
_entity.id
_entity.type
_entity.pdbx_description
1 polymer ?
#
loop_
_entity_poly.entity_id
_entity_poly.type
_entity_poly.pdbx_seq_one_letter_code
_entity_poly.pdbx_strand_id
1 'polypeptide(L)'
;MLAELAAANAAFGVIKQAIANGRDIASVGSHIAKFVDGKEDLQRKVSNKKNSPFYRGNDFEEFMALEAIKEKEEELKQIMIICGRPGLWNDWIKFQAEARKARLEAEEAARKRKQQILETLVLSLACIVGLSVLAIVIYFGLKRRGML
;
A
#
# COMPACT_ATOMS: atom_id res chain seq x y z
N MET A 1 -7.20 -6.48 -12.51
CA MET A 1 -8.56 -6.15 -12.07
C MET A 1 -9.47 -7.37 -11.91
N LEU A 2 -9.68 -8.18 -12.95
CA LEU A 2 -10.53 -9.39 -12.83
C LEU A 2 -10.01 -10.40 -11.80
N ALA A 3 -8.70 -10.53 -11.65
CA ALA A 3 -8.10 -11.44 -10.68
C ALA A 3 -8.35 -11.01 -9.22
N GLU A 4 -8.26 -9.72 -8.93
CA GLU A 4 -8.53 -9.16 -7.59
C GLU A 4 -10.02 -9.26 -7.24
N LEU A 5 -10.89 -8.95 -8.21
CA LEU A 5 -12.33 -9.13 -8.07
C LEU A 5 -12.68 -10.61 -7.86
N ALA A 6 -12.06 -11.52 -8.61
CA ALA A 6 -12.26 -12.96 -8.46
C ALA A 6 -11.79 -13.46 -7.08
N ALA A 7 -10.63 -12.99 -6.60
CA ALA A 7 -10.11 -13.34 -5.27
C ALA A 7 -11.03 -12.85 -4.15
N ALA A 8 -11.50 -11.60 -4.23
CA ALA A 8 -12.46 -11.05 -3.28
C ALA A 8 -13.79 -11.82 -3.30
N ASN A 9 -14.31 -12.15 -4.49
CA ASN A 9 -15.54 -12.92 -4.63
C ASN A 9 -15.40 -14.33 -4.06
N ALA A 10 -14.29 -15.01 -4.29
CA ALA A 10 -14.01 -16.33 -3.75
C ALA A 10 -13.96 -16.31 -2.21
N ALA A 11 -13.25 -15.32 -1.63
CA ALA A 11 -13.19 -15.15 -0.19
C ALA A 11 -14.57 -14.88 0.42
N PHE A 12 -15.37 -14.02 -0.22
CA PHE A 12 -16.74 -13.73 0.19
C PHE A 12 -17.67 -14.95 0.11
N GLY A 13 -17.54 -15.78 -0.94
CA GLY A 13 -18.28 -17.03 -1.07
C GLY A 13 -18.02 -17.99 0.10
N VAL A 14 -16.77 -18.11 0.54
CA VAL A 14 -16.41 -18.93 1.71
C VAL A 14 -17.03 -18.37 2.99
N ILE A 15 -17.03 -17.04 3.18
CA ILE A 15 -17.66 -16.40 4.33
C ILE A 15 -19.16 -16.75 4.37
N LYS A 16 -19.88 -16.53 3.26
CA LYS A 16 -21.34 -16.85 3.17
C LYS A 16 -21.62 -18.32 3.48
N GLN A 17 -20.85 -19.23 2.90
CA GLN A 17 -21.02 -20.66 3.10
C GLN A 17 -20.75 -21.06 4.56
N ALA A 18 -19.70 -20.52 5.18
CA ALA A 18 -19.38 -20.82 6.56
C ALA A 18 -20.48 -20.35 7.53
N ILE A 19 -21.00 -19.14 7.32
CA ILE A 19 -22.09 -18.60 8.14
C ILE A 19 -23.39 -19.39 7.90
N ALA A 20 -23.72 -19.75 6.66
CA ALA A 20 -24.87 -20.60 6.35
C ALA A 20 -24.80 -21.99 7.01
N ASN A 21 -23.57 -22.50 7.23
CA ASN A 21 -23.31 -23.74 7.96
C ASN A 21 -23.26 -23.55 9.49
N GLY A 22 -23.70 -22.40 10.02
CA GLY A 22 -23.75 -22.11 11.46
C GLY A 22 -22.39 -21.86 12.12
N ARG A 23 -21.35 -21.55 11.33
CA ARG A 23 -20.03 -21.19 11.89
C ARG A 23 -20.05 -19.77 12.45
N ASP A 24 -19.30 -19.56 13.52
CA ASP A 24 -19.08 -18.25 14.11
C ASP A 24 -18.30 -17.34 13.15
N ILE A 25 -18.63 -16.05 13.14
CA ILE A 25 -17.96 -15.04 12.32
C ILE A 25 -16.45 -14.95 12.61
N ALA A 26 -16.03 -15.22 13.84
CA ALA A 26 -14.61 -15.26 14.22
C ALA A 26 -13.85 -16.36 13.46
N SER A 27 -14.52 -17.48 13.14
CA SER A 27 -13.89 -18.61 12.43
C SER A 27 -13.55 -18.28 10.95
N VAL A 28 -14.16 -17.24 10.38
CA VAL A 28 -13.94 -16.80 9.00
C VAL A 28 -13.08 -15.54 8.89
N GLY A 29 -12.47 -15.11 9.99
CA GLY A 29 -11.67 -13.89 10.05
C GLY A 29 -10.57 -13.81 8.97
N SER A 30 -9.90 -14.92 8.66
CA SER A 30 -8.90 -14.96 7.57
C SER A 30 -9.48 -14.71 6.18
N HIS A 31 -10.73 -15.14 5.95
CA HIS A 31 -11.43 -14.89 4.67
C HIS A 31 -11.94 -13.45 4.60
N ILE A 32 -12.35 -12.87 5.74
CA ILE A 32 -12.68 -11.44 5.82
C ILE A 32 -11.45 -10.60 5.48
N ALA A 33 -10.28 -10.93 6.02
CA ALA A 33 -9.03 -10.25 5.68
C ALA A 33 -8.72 -10.33 4.18
N LYS A 34 -8.80 -11.54 3.58
CA LYS A 34 -8.59 -11.73 2.13
C LYS A 34 -9.58 -10.94 1.27
N PHE A 35 -10.83 -10.83 1.69
CA PHE A 35 -11.82 -10.01 1.01
C PHE A 35 -11.45 -8.53 1.03
N VAL A 36 -11.02 -8.02 2.20
CA VAL A 36 -10.60 -6.63 2.36
C VAL A 36 -9.34 -6.33 1.56
N ASP A 37 -8.34 -7.22 1.59
CA ASP A 37 -7.11 -7.07 0.80
C ASP A 37 -7.43 -7.03 -0.70
N GLY A 38 -8.30 -7.93 -1.19
CA GLY A 38 -8.75 -7.92 -2.58
C GLY A 38 -9.49 -6.65 -2.99
N LYS A 39 -10.32 -6.10 -2.08
CA LYS A 39 -10.98 -4.80 -2.26
C LYS A 39 -9.95 -3.65 -2.35
N GLU A 40 -9.01 -3.58 -1.41
CA GLU A 40 -7.99 -2.53 -1.39
C GLU A 40 -7.09 -2.60 -2.63
N ASP A 41 -6.69 -3.79 -3.06
CA ASP A 41 -5.90 -4.00 -4.27
C ASP A 41 -6.64 -3.57 -5.53
N LEU A 42 -7.95 -3.88 -5.65
CA LEU A 42 -8.78 -3.43 -6.75
C LEU A 42 -8.87 -1.90 -6.78
N GLN A 43 -9.18 -1.26 -5.65
CA GLN A 43 -9.28 0.19 -5.54
C GLN A 43 -7.95 0.88 -5.89
N ARG A 44 -6.83 0.35 -5.40
CA ARG A 44 -5.49 0.85 -5.70
C ARG A 44 -5.16 0.75 -7.19
N LYS A 45 -5.49 -0.37 -7.83
CA LYS A 45 -5.25 -0.55 -9.27
C LYS A 45 -6.08 0.39 -10.12
N VAL A 46 -7.35 0.60 -9.79
CA VAL A 46 -8.22 1.57 -10.47
C VAL A 46 -7.68 2.99 -10.31
N SER A 47 -7.30 3.38 -9.08
CA SER A 47 -6.73 4.71 -8.81
C SER A 47 -5.42 4.94 -9.56
N ASN A 48 -4.50 3.98 -9.54
CA ASN A 48 -3.21 4.09 -10.22
C ASN A 48 -3.37 4.19 -11.75
N LYS A 49 -4.34 3.48 -12.33
CA LYS A 49 -4.63 3.57 -13.76
C LYS A 49 -5.17 4.93 -14.17
N LYS A 50 -6.09 5.52 -13.40
CA LYS A 50 -6.65 6.85 -13.67
C LYS A 50 -5.58 7.94 -13.70
N ASN A 51 -4.49 7.76 -12.97
CA ASN A 51 -3.36 8.70 -12.93
C ASN A 51 -2.36 8.51 -14.08
N SER A 52 -2.58 7.55 -15.01
CA SER A 52 -1.71 7.33 -16.17
C SER A 52 -2.16 8.16 -17.36
N PRO A 53 -1.27 8.97 -18.00
CA PRO A 53 -1.62 9.81 -19.15
C PRO A 53 -1.99 9.01 -20.41
N PHE A 54 -1.69 7.72 -20.46
CA PHE A 54 -2.01 6.81 -21.57
C PHE A 54 -3.20 5.91 -21.28
N TYR A 55 -3.98 6.21 -20.24
CA TYR A 55 -5.11 5.38 -19.86
C TYR A 55 -6.23 5.47 -20.90
N ARG A 56 -6.47 4.34 -21.59
CA ARG A 56 -7.66 4.06 -22.41
C ARG A 56 -8.35 2.84 -21.82
N GLY A 57 -8.97 2.99 -20.65
CA GLY A 57 -9.64 1.89 -19.98
C GLY A 57 -11.12 1.81 -20.31
N ASN A 58 -11.71 0.65 -20.00
CA ASN A 58 -13.15 0.48 -19.98
C ASN A 58 -13.68 0.99 -18.63
N ASP A 59 -13.92 2.29 -18.54
CA ASP A 59 -14.38 2.95 -17.31
C ASP A 59 -15.63 2.29 -16.71
N PHE A 60 -16.49 1.77 -17.59
CA PHE A 60 -17.70 1.09 -17.16
C PHE A 60 -17.41 -0.27 -16.50
N GLU A 61 -16.47 -1.05 -17.03
CA GLU A 61 -16.06 -2.31 -16.40
C GLU A 61 -15.44 -2.09 -15.02
N GLU A 62 -14.62 -1.03 -14.89
CA GLU A 62 -14.01 -0.64 -13.61
C GLU A 62 -15.06 -0.19 -12.61
N PHE A 63 -16.02 0.62 -13.06
CA PHE A 63 -17.15 1.04 -12.24
C PHE A 63 -17.96 -0.15 -11.76
N MET A 64 -18.32 -1.08 -12.65
CA MET A 64 -19.07 -2.27 -12.29
C MET A 64 -18.32 -3.19 -11.33
N ALA A 65 -17.00 -3.31 -11.49
CA ALA A 65 -16.18 -4.09 -10.57
C ALA A 65 -16.15 -3.48 -9.16
N LEU A 66 -16.06 -2.15 -9.06
CA LEU A 66 -16.11 -1.44 -7.79
C LEU A 66 -17.50 -1.53 -7.13
N GLU A 67 -18.56 -1.44 -7.91
CA GLU A 67 -19.93 -1.54 -7.40
C GLU A 67 -20.23 -2.97 -6.90
N ALA A 68 -19.77 -4.00 -7.63
CA ALA A 68 -19.91 -5.39 -7.19
C ALA A 68 -19.19 -5.68 -5.85
N ILE A 69 -18.04 -5.05 -5.61
CA ILE A 69 -17.33 -5.17 -4.32
C ILE A 69 -18.08 -4.42 -3.21
N LYS A 70 -18.65 -3.27 -3.51
CA LYS A 70 -19.42 -2.47 -2.55
C LYS A 70 -20.71 -3.18 -2.10
N GLU A 71 -21.41 -3.84 -3.02
CA GLU A 71 -22.55 -4.68 -2.68
C GLU A 71 -22.15 -5.80 -1.69
N LYS A 72 -21.03 -6.47 -1.94
CA LYS A 72 -20.53 -7.51 -1.04
C LYS A 72 -20.07 -6.98 0.31
N GLU A 73 -19.54 -5.78 0.36
CA GLU A 73 -19.20 -5.12 1.62
C GLU A 73 -20.46 -4.84 2.46
N GLU A 74 -21.55 -4.41 1.81
CA GLU A 74 -22.82 -4.20 2.50
C GLU A 74 -23.44 -5.53 2.98
N GLU A 75 -23.36 -6.61 2.17
CA GLU A 75 -23.75 -7.94 2.63
C GLU A 75 -22.89 -8.42 3.82
N LEU A 76 -21.56 -8.20 3.79
CA LEU A 76 -20.67 -8.54 4.89
C LEU A 76 -21.04 -7.77 6.16
N LYS A 77 -21.37 -6.49 6.03
CA LYS A 77 -21.85 -5.67 7.14
C LYS A 77 -23.12 -6.26 7.76
N GLN A 78 -24.10 -6.68 6.94
CA GLN A 78 -25.30 -7.32 7.42
C GLN A 78 -24.98 -8.63 8.17
N ILE A 79 -24.10 -9.46 7.62
CA ILE A 79 -23.62 -10.68 8.29
C ILE A 79 -22.99 -10.34 9.65
N MET A 80 -22.12 -9.34 9.71
CA MET A 80 -21.47 -8.94 10.96
C MET A 80 -22.45 -8.38 12.00
N ILE A 81 -23.52 -7.72 11.57
CA ILE A 81 -24.57 -7.20 12.45
C ILE A 81 -25.43 -8.33 13.00
N ILE A 82 -25.80 -9.31 12.16
CA ILE A 82 -26.72 -10.39 12.52
C ILE A 82 -26.00 -11.50 13.33
N CYS A 83 -24.82 -11.89 12.87
CA CYS A 83 -24.07 -13.04 13.42
C CYS A 83 -22.96 -12.64 14.40
N GLY A 84 -22.66 -11.34 14.51
CA GLY A 84 -21.62 -10.82 15.39
C GLY A 84 -22.16 -10.21 16.68
N ARG A 85 -21.24 -9.76 17.55
CA ARG A 85 -21.64 -8.97 18.72
C ARG A 85 -22.13 -7.58 18.31
N PRO A 86 -23.00 -6.96 19.12
CA PRO A 86 -23.41 -5.57 18.88
C PRO A 86 -22.20 -4.63 18.75
N GLY A 87 -22.21 -3.79 17.70
CA GLY A 87 -21.13 -2.84 17.44
C GLY A 87 -19.90 -3.39 16.70
N LEU A 88 -19.84 -4.71 16.43
CA LEU A 88 -18.69 -5.37 15.77
C LEU A 88 -18.29 -4.68 14.46
N TRP A 89 -19.25 -4.29 13.62
CA TRP A 89 -18.99 -3.58 12.38
C TRP A 89 -18.31 -2.22 12.62
N ASN A 90 -18.80 -1.44 13.57
CA ASN A 90 -18.24 -0.12 13.86
C ASN A 90 -16.82 -0.22 14.41
N ASP A 91 -16.55 -1.19 15.29
CA ASP A 91 -15.22 -1.45 15.83
C ASP A 91 -14.27 -1.90 14.72
N TRP A 92 -14.76 -2.73 13.78
CA TRP A 92 -14.02 -3.18 12.63
C TRP A 92 -13.61 -2.02 11.71
N ILE A 93 -14.55 -1.10 11.41
CA ILE A 93 -14.24 0.08 10.57
C ILE A 93 -13.22 0.99 11.26
N LYS A 94 -13.33 1.20 12.57
CA LYS A 94 -12.32 1.97 13.34
C LYS A 94 -10.94 1.31 13.27
N PHE A 95 -10.88 0.01 13.54
CA PHE A 95 -9.63 -0.75 13.45
C PHE A 95 -8.98 -0.66 12.06
N GLN A 96 -9.78 -0.80 10.99
CA GLN A 96 -9.27 -0.63 9.62
C GLN A 96 -8.71 0.78 9.37
N ALA A 97 -9.42 1.83 9.85
CA ALA A 97 -8.96 3.20 9.68
C ALA A 97 -7.62 3.45 10.41
N GLU A 98 -7.49 2.95 11.64
CA GLU A 98 -6.25 3.03 12.42
C GLU A 98 -5.10 2.25 11.76
N ALA A 99 -5.37 1.03 11.28
CA ALA A 99 -4.38 0.22 10.57
C ALA A 99 -3.90 0.89 9.28
N ARG A 100 -4.80 1.50 8.51
CA ARG A 100 -4.43 2.27 7.30
C ARG A 100 -3.56 3.48 7.66
N LYS A 101 -3.95 4.23 8.69
CA LYS A 101 -3.17 5.38 9.16
C LYS A 101 -1.76 4.96 9.57
N ALA A 102 -1.62 3.89 10.35
CA ALA A 102 -0.33 3.37 10.77
C ALA A 102 0.54 2.93 9.58
N ARG A 103 -0.06 2.28 8.54
CA ARG A 103 0.65 1.91 7.30
C ARG A 103 1.16 3.15 6.55
N LEU A 104 0.34 4.19 6.39
CA LEU A 104 0.72 5.43 5.73
C LEU A 104 1.88 6.14 6.48
N GLU A 105 1.79 6.24 7.80
CA GLU A 105 2.84 6.81 8.63
C GLU A 105 4.16 6.02 8.50
N ALA A 106 4.09 4.68 8.47
CA ALA A 106 5.26 3.83 8.27
C ALA A 106 5.87 4.01 6.87
N GLU A 107 5.04 4.13 5.83
CA GLU A 107 5.51 4.39 4.45
C GLU A 107 6.18 5.76 4.34
N GLU A 108 5.60 6.80 4.94
CA GLU A 108 6.20 8.15 4.96
C GLU A 108 7.53 8.15 5.72
N ALA A 109 7.60 7.48 6.86
CA ALA A 109 8.84 7.33 7.62
C ALA A 109 9.91 6.59 6.79
N ALA A 110 9.53 5.53 6.07
CA ALA A 110 10.44 4.80 5.20
C ALA A 110 10.93 5.66 4.01
N ARG A 111 10.06 6.49 3.41
CA ARG A 111 10.43 7.42 2.35
C ARG A 111 11.41 8.49 2.86
N LYS A 112 11.13 9.09 4.01
CA LYS A 112 12.02 10.07 4.65
C LYS A 112 13.40 9.49 4.95
N ARG A 113 13.47 8.26 5.48
CA ARG A 113 14.76 7.55 5.71
C ARG A 113 15.54 7.34 4.41
N LYS A 114 14.88 6.92 3.33
CA LYS A 114 15.53 6.75 2.02
C LYS A 114 16.07 8.08 1.48
N GLN A 115 15.33 9.16 1.60
CA GLN A 115 15.78 10.50 1.20
C GLN A 115 17.00 10.95 2.00
N GLN A 116 16.99 10.79 3.33
CA GLN A 116 18.13 11.13 4.19
C GLN A 116 19.39 10.34 3.83
N ILE A 117 19.25 9.04 3.54
CA ILE A 117 20.40 8.21 3.11
C ILE A 117 20.92 8.72 1.76
N LEU A 118 20.06 9.07 0.81
CA LEU A 118 20.46 9.58 -0.49
C LEU A 118 21.19 10.95 -0.35
N GLU A 119 20.65 11.86 0.44
CA GLU A 119 21.25 13.16 0.73
C GLU A 119 22.63 13.00 1.38
N THR A 120 22.74 12.11 2.37
CA THR A 120 24.04 11.84 3.03
C THR A 120 25.06 11.26 2.06
N LEU A 121 24.64 10.35 1.16
CA LEU A 121 25.52 9.79 0.13
C LEU A 121 25.98 10.85 -0.88
N VAL A 122 25.10 11.72 -1.33
CA VAL A 122 25.44 12.82 -2.25
C VAL A 122 26.43 13.79 -1.59
N LEU A 123 26.18 14.15 -0.33
CA LEU A 123 27.07 15.05 0.44
C LEU A 123 28.47 14.43 0.63
N SER A 124 28.52 13.13 0.98
CA SER A 124 29.81 12.43 1.16
C SER A 124 30.60 12.34 -0.14
N LEU A 125 29.93 12.08 -1.27
CA LEU A 125 30.54 12.05 -2.59
C LEU A 125 31.09 13.43 -3.00
N ALA A 126 30.33 14.50 -2.75
CA ALA A 126 30.78 15.87 -3.01
C ALA A 126 32.01 16.25 -2.16
N CYS A 127 32.06 15.85 -0.88
CA CYS A 127 33.24 16.04 -0.04
C CYS A 127 34.49 15.31 -0.56
N ILE A 128 34.35 14.06 -1.00
CA ILE A 128 35.45 13.26 -1.54
C ILE A 128 36.01 13.92 -2.83
N VAL A 129 35.13 14.35 -3.73
CA VAL A 129 35.52 15.05 -4.96
C VAL A 129 36.22 16.37 -4.63
N GLY A 130 35.69 17.16 -3.70
CA GLY A 130 36.32 18.42 -3.25
C GLY A 130 37.73 18.22 -2.69
N LEU A 131 37.91 17.21 -1.83
CA LEU A 131 39.22 16.87 -1.27
C LEU A 131 40.21 16.39 -2.31
N SER A 132 39.75 15.60 -3.31
CA SER A 132 40.62 15.12 -4.41
C SER A 132 41.08 16.26 -5.29
N VAL A 133 40.24 17.23 -5.60
CA VAL A 133 40.62 18.43 -6.38
C VAL A 133 41.63 19.27 -5.61
N LEU A 134 41.43 19.49 -4.31
CA LEU A 134 42.39 20.20 -3.46
C LEU A 134 43.76 19.51 -3.43
N ALA A 135 43.80 18.20 -3.28
CA ALA A 135 45.02 17.41 -3.28
C ALA A 135 45.79 17.56 -4.62
N ILE A 136 45.06 17.54 -5.74
CA ILE A 136 45.66 17.73 -7.10
C ILE A 136 46.26 19.14 -7.23
N VAL A 137 45.53 20.18 -6.80
CA VAL A 137 46.01 21.56 -6.85
C VAL A 137 47.27 21.76 -5.99
N ILE A 138 47.29 21.20 -4.78
CA ILE A 138 48.46 21.25 -3.91
C ILE A 138 49.66 20.52 -4.53
N TYR A 139 49.42 19.31 -5.10
CA TYR A 139 50.47 18.55 -5.76
C TYR A 139 51.09 19.31 -6.91
N PHE A 140 50.32 19.91 -7.81
CA PHE A 140 50.81 20.71 -8.92
C PHE A 140 51.53 22.01 -8.46
N GLY A 141 51.01 22.63 -7.38
CA GLY A 141 51.63 23.82 -6.79
C GLY A 141 53.02 23.55 -6.21
N LEU A 142 53.18 22.43 -5.50
CA LEU A 142 54.51 22.00 -4.96
C LEU A 142 55.48 21.60 -6.05
N LYS A 143 55.01 20.88 -7.08
CA LYS A 143 55.83 20.51 -8.23
C LYS A 143 56.36 21.73 -9.01
N ARG A 144 55.54 22.79 -9.15
CA ARG A 144 55.92 24.05 -9.81
C ARG A 144 56.94 24.88 -9.01
N ARG A 145 56.96 24.70 -7.68
CA ARG A 145 57.96 25.37 -6.79
C ARG A 145 59.26 24.59 -6.65
N GLY A 146 59.44 23.47 -7.31
CA GLY A 146 60.68 22.69 -7.25
C GLY A 146 60.97 22.03 -5.90
N MET A 147 59.90 21.79 -5.10
CA MET A 147 60.02 21.14 -3.78
C MET A 147 59.79 19.62 -3.83
N LEU A 148 59.58 19.05 -5.01
CA LEU A 148 59.47 17.60 -5.27
C LEU A 148 60.21 17.27 -6.56
#